data_9d94b656c38d95cd5e1c82826a0660e6
#
_entry.id   9d94b656c38d95cd5e1c82826a0660e6
#
_cell.length_a   1.000
_cell.length_b   1.000
_cell.length_c   1.000
_cell.angle_alpha   90.00
_cell.angle_beta   90.00
_cell.angle_gamma   90.00
#
_symmetry.space_group_name_H-M   'P 1'
#
loop_
_entity.id
_entity.type
_entity.pdbx_description
1 polymer ?
#
loop_
_entity_poly.entity_id
_entity_poly.type
_entity_poly.pdbx_seq_one_letter_code
_entity_poly.pdbx_strand_id
1 'polypeptide(L)'
;MDLTLLRAFVTVAREGNLTRAAVQLHLTQPAVSLQIKHLQETLGVTLFTRTSHGLSLTRDGQALLPHAERALGAASDVQRAAAALRHEVRGRLQIGTILDPAFLRLGGFLKQLVETWPHIETALRHGMSGWVLEQVRAGELDVGYYIGLPSDDDTRDGAAFHAVTLTHFQYRVLAPAGWKDRVKGARDWRSLAALPWIWTPPASAHNRLLTRCFGEAGVRPVKVAEVDQEPSMLDLVKSGVGLTLARDATAIAEAHAHALTIVEGVTVPTQLSFITLAERKDEPAIAAALKLIEQQWAT
;
A
#
# COMPACT_ATOMS: atom_id res chain seq x y z
N MET A 1 14.82 -14.46 23.52
CA MET A 1 14.96 -14.36 22.04
C MET A 1 15.43 -12.94 21.71
N ASP A 2 16.50 -12.80 20.93
CA ASP A 2 17.05 -11.48 20.58
C ASP A 2 16.26 -10.88 19.40
N LEU A 3 15.75 -9.66 19.57
CA LEU A 3 15.01 -8.93 18.53
C LEU A 3 15.87 -8.61 17.28
N THR A 4 17.20 -8.52 17.47
CA THR A 4 18.13 -8.31 16.36
C THR A 4 18.09 -9.48 15.37
N LEU A 5 18.02 -10.71 15.89
CA LEU A 5 17.92 -11.93 15.07
C LEU A 5 16.57 -11.99 14.33
N LEU A 6 15.46 -11.61 14.99
CA LEU A 6 14.14 -11.53 14.37
C LEU A 6 14.12 -10.47 13.27
N ARG A 7 14.75 -9.31 13.49
CA ARG A 7 14.85 -8.25 12.48
C ARG A 7 15.64 -8.71 11.26
N ALA A 8 16.76 -9.41 11.47
CA ALA A 8 17.52 -10.01 10.36
C ALA A 8 16.64 -11.00 9.56
N PHE A 9 15.89 -11.86 10.25
CA PHE A 9 15.01 -12.84 9.63
C PHE A 9 13.94 -12.17 8.75
N VAL A 10 13.20 -11.20 9.29
CA VAL A 10 12.16 -10.47 8.57
C VAL A 10 12.74 -9.72 7.37
N THR A 11 13.89 -9.04 7.54
CA THR A 11 14.53 -8.29 6.45
C THR A 11 15.01 -9.22 5.34
N VAL A 12 15.65 -10.35 5.68
CA VAL A 12 16.08 -11.34 4.67
C VAL A 12 14.89 -11.98 3.96
N ALA A 13 13.78 -12.22 4.67
CA ALA A 13 12.55 -12.76 4.08
C ALA A 13 11.96 -11.80 3.03
N ARG A 14 11.99 -10.50 3.29
CA ARG A 14 11.51 -9.45 2.37
C ARG A 14 12.41 -9.26 1.15
N GLU A 15 13.71 -9.24 1.39
CA GLU A 15 14.70 -8.96 0.34
C GLU A 15 14.99 -10.20 -0.54
N GLY A 16 14.77 -11.41 -0.05
CA GLY A 16 15.15 -12.65 -0.73
C GLY A 16 16.66 -12.78 -1.00
N ASN A 17 17.47 -11.87 -0.43
CA ASN A 17 18.90 -11.76 -0.70
C ASN A 17 19.66 -11.21 0.50
N LEU A 18 20.70 -11.92 0.96
CA LEU A 18 21.50 -11.53 2.13
C LEU A 18 22.24 -10.21 1.94
N THR A 19 22.73 -9.93 0.73
CA THR A 19 23.48 -8.70 0.46
C THR A 19 22.58 -7.48 0.53
N ARG A 20 21.37 -7.55 -0.07
CA ARG A 20 20.39 -6.47 0.02
C ARG A 20 19.89 -6.27 1.46
N ALA A 21 19.61 -7.36 2.16
CA ALA A 21 19.26 -7.31 3.58
C ALA A 21 20.35 -6.68 4.45
N ALA A 22 21.62 -6.97 4.17
CA ALA A 22 22.77 -6.38 4.87
C ALA A 22 22.83 -4.86 4.68
N VAL A 23 22.60 -4.37 3.47
CA VAL A 23 22.53 -2.93 3.19
C VAL A 23 21.39 -2.27 3.99
N GLN A 24 20.20 -2.86 4.00
CA GLN A 24 19.06 -2.37 4.75
C GLN A 24 19.28 -2.32 6.27
N LEU A 25 20.04 -3.30 6.79
CA LEU A 25 20.35 -3.42 8.22
C LEU A 25 21.61 -2.64 8.64
N HIS A 26 22.27 -1.99 7.69
CA HIS A 26 23.59 -1.34 7.90
C HIS A 26 24.64 -2.30 8.49
N LEU A 27 24.63 -3.56 8.02
CA LEU A 27 25.53 -4.63 8.45
C LEU A 27 26.30 -5.19 7.25
N THR A 28 27.29 -6.05 7.53
CA THR A 28 27.95 -6.85 6.51
C THR A 28 27.14 -8.11 6.20
N GLN A 29 27.23 -8.61 4.97
CA GLN A 29 26.54 -9.85 4.59
C GLN A 29 26.93 -11.06 5.48
N PRO A 30 28.20 -11.29 5.87
CA PRO A 30 28.54 -12.33 6.83
C PRO A 30 27.87 -12.17 8.19
N ALA A 31 27.73 -10.93 8.69
CA ALA A 31 27.04 -10.68 9.96
C ALA A 31 25.55 -11.07 9.90
N VAL A 32 24.86 -10.69 8.82
CA VAL A 32 23.46 -11.09 8.62
C VAL A 32 23.33 -12.60 8.49
N SER A 33 24.23 -13.25 7.73
CA SER A 33 24.26 -14.71 7.58
C SER A 33 24.43 -15.42 8.93
N LEU A 34 25.31 -14.89 9.80
CA LEU A 34 25.53 -15.42 11.15
C LEU A 34 24.30 -15.25 12.04
N GLN A 35 23.62 -14.09 11.96
CA GLN A 35 22.37 -13.84 12.69
C GLN A 35 21.28 -14.85 12.29
N ILE A 36 21.09 -15.09 10.99
CA ILE A 36 20.13 -16.08 10.49
C ILE A 36 20.49 -17.48 10.99
N LYS A 37 21.76 -17.88 10.88
CA LYS A 37 22.23 -19.17 11.37
C LYS A 37 21.93 -19.33 12.87
N HIS A 38 22.28 -18.34 13.68
CA HIS A 38 22.04 -18.36 15.12
C HIS A 38 20.53 -18.45 15.47
N LEU A 39 19.66 -17.75 14.73
CA LEU A 39 18.24 -17.85 14.90
C LEU A 39 17.70 -19.27 14.58
N GLN A 40 18.16 -19.86 13.49
CA GLN A 40 17.79 -21.22 13.10
C GLN A 40 18.24 -22.25 14.15
N GLU A 41 19.45 -22.12 14.67
CA GLU A 41 19.96 -22.95 15.77
C GLU A 41 19.15 -22.80 17.05
N THR A 42 18.79 -21.57 17.40
CA THR A 42 17.97 -21.26 18.60
C THR A 42 16.55 -21.83 18.50
N LEU A 43 15.96 -21.80 17.31
CA LEU A 43 14.60 -22.29 17.06
C LEU A 43 14.54 -23.77 16.70
N GLY A 44 15.68 -24.39 16.35
CA GLY A 44 15.76 -25.77 15.92
C GLY A 44 15.13 -26.05 14.55
N VAL A 45 14.98 -25.02 13.69
CA VAL A 45 14.33 -25.11 12.37
C VAL A 45 15.15 -24.42 11.29
N THR A 46 14.97 -24.82 10.04
CA THR A 46 15.55 -24.13 8.89
C THR A 46 14.54 -23.13 8.35
N LEU A 47 14.93 -21.84 8.29
CA LEU A 47 14.04 -20.75 7.87
C LEU A 47 14.13 -20.46 6.37
N PHE A 48 15.29 -20.72 5.75
CA PHE A 48 15.57 -20.40 4.34
C PHE A 48 16.15 -21.58 3.59
N THR A 49 15.80 -21.68 2.30
CA THR A 49 16.47 -22.50 1.30
C THR A 49 17.15 -21.65 0.26
N ARG A 50 18.26 -22.13 -0.30
CA ARG A 50 18.95 -21.49 -1.43
C ARG A 50 18.22 -21.84 -2.74
N THR A 51 18.03 -20.83 -3.58
CA THR A 51 17.49 -20.98 -4.93
C THR A 51 18.47 -20.39 -5.95
N SER A 52 18.24 -20.60 -7.24
CA SER A 52 19.01 -19.96 -8.33
C SER A 52 18.96 -18.42 -8.31
N HIS A 53 17.96 -17.84 -7.66
CA HIS A 53 17.72 -16.40 -7.61
C HIS A 53 17.98 -15.78 -6.22
N GLY A 54 18.49 -16.55 -5.26
CA GLY A 54 18.78 -16.05 -3.91
C GLY A 54 18.29 -16.98 -2.80
N LEU A 55 17.55 -16.44 -1.84
CA LEU A 55 16.98 -17.18 -0.72
C LEU A 55 15.44 -17.18 -0.81
N SER A 56 14.83 -18.29 -0.49
CA SER A 56 13.38 -18.43 -0.31
C SER A 56 13.08 -18.99 1.07
N LEU A 57 11.95 -18.60 1.65
CA LEU A 57 11.47 -19.16 2.89
C LEU A 57 11.14 -20.63 2.74
N THR A 58 11.50 -21.43 3.74
CA THR A 58 10.96 -22.79 3.93
C THR A 58 9.49 -22.70 4.38
N ARG A 59 8.82 -23.86 4.48
CA ARG A 59 7.49 -23.96 5.10
C ARG A 59 7.50 -23.44 6.55
N ASP A 60 8.54 -23.78 7.31
CA ASP A 60 8.71 -23.34 8.70
C ASP A 60 8.99 -21.84 8.75
N GLY A 61 9.83 -21.32 7.83
CA GLY A 61 10.07 -19.88 7.69
C GLY A 61 8.79 -19.09 7.38
N GLN A 62 7.96 -19.60 6.48
CA GLN A 62 6.66 -18.99 6.15
C GLN A 62 5.72 -18.97 7.36
N ALA A 63 5.68 -20.05 8.13
CA ALA A 63 4.85 -20.14 9.33
C ALA A 63 5.33 -19.21 10.45
N LEU A 64 6.65 -19.01 10.60
CA LEU A 64 7.24 -18.21 11.67
C LEU A 64 7.34 -16.72 11.35
N LEU A 65 7.31 -16.33 10.08
CA LEU A 65 7.43 -14.93 9.67
C LEU A 65 6.38 -14.01 10.32
N PRO A 66 5.08 -14.33 10.33
CA PRO A 66 4.08 -13.48 10.97
C PRO A 66 4.28 -13.35 12.50
N HIS A 67 4.82 -14.38 13.14
CA HIS A 67 5.13 -14.33 14.57
C HIS A 67 6.33 -13.44 14.88
N ALA A 68 7.36 -13.46 14.02
CA ALA A 68 8.52 -12.59 14.14
C ALA A 68 8.13 -11.11 13.93
N GLU A 69 7.27 -10.83 12.95
CA GLU A 69 6.74 -9.49 12.69
C GLU A 69 5.93 -8.97 13.89
N ARG A 70 5.03 -9.77 14.45
CA ARG A 70 4.27 -9.40 15.66
C ARG A 70 5.19 -9.14 16.88
N ALA A 71 6.22 -9.94 17.07
CA ALA A 71 7.16 -9.74 18.18
C ALA A 71 7.94 -8.42 18.05
N LEU A 72 8.37 -8.06 16.84
CA LEU A 72 9.01 -6.79 16.55
C LEU A 72 8.04 -5.61 16.75
N GLY A 73 6.80 -5.76 16.32
CA GLY A 73 5.73 -4.80 16.57
C GLY A 73 5.52 -4.56 18.06
N ALA A 74 5.34 -5.61 18.86
CA ALA A 74 5.17 -5.52 20.31
C ALA A 74 6.37 -4.84 21.02
N ALA A 75 7.59 -5.10 20.58
CA ALA A 75 8.78 -4.41 21.10
C ALA A 75 8.76 -2.90 20.79
N SER A 76 8.31 -2.53 19.61
CA SER A 76 8.10 -1.12 19.24
C SER A 76 7.00 -0.48 20.08
N ASP A 77 5.93 -1.23 20.42
CA ASP A 77 4.85 -0.76 21.30
C ASP A 77 5.33 -0.40 22.70
N VAL A 78 6.24 -1.20 23.27
CA VAL A 78 6.87 -0.89 24.59
C VAL A 78 7.62 0.44 24.54
N GLN A 79 8.38 0.70 23.48
CA GLN A 79 9.10 1.98 23.33
C GLN A 79 8.14 3.15 23.20
N ARG A 80 7.04 2.97 22.46
CA ARG A 80 6.00 4.00 22.29
C ARG A 80 5.23 4.26 23.58
N ALA A 81 4.84 3.22 24.29
CA ALA A 81 4.17 3.35 25.59
C ALA A 81 5.04 4.10 26.60
N ALA A 82 6.36 3.81 26.65
CA ALA A 82 7.30 4.53 27.47
C ALA A 82 7.43 6.01 27.09
N ALA A 83 7.36 6.34 25.82
CA ALA A 83 7.34 7.74 25.35
C ALA A 83 6.05 8.47 25.75
N ALA A 84 4.91 7.80 25.66
CA ALA A 84 3.60 8.34 26.07
C ALA A 84 3.54 8.72 27.56
N LEU A 85 4.21 7.96 28.43
CA LEU A 85 4.30 8.26 29.88
C LEU A 85 5.00 9.59 30.19
N ARG A 86 5.74 10.18 29.27
CA ARG A 86 6.45 11.45 29.44
C ARG A 86 5.62 12.70 29.09
N HIS A 87 4.34 12.54 28.75
CA HIS A 87 3.41 13.63 28.36
C HIS A 87 3.86 14.52 27.18
N GLU A 88 4.89 14.13 26.46
CA GLU A 88 5.32 14.83 25.25
C GLU A 88 5.02 13.96 24.03
N VAL A 89 4.30 14.55 23.06
CA VAL A 89 4.09 13.87 21.78
C VAL A 89 5.41 13.90 21.02
N ARG A 90 6.20 12.86 21.20
CA ARG A 90 7.54 12.68 20.62
C ARG A 90 7.60 11.31 19.94
N GLY A 91 8.51 11.18 19.00
CA GLY A 91 8.85 9.90 18.40
C GLY A 91 8.87 9.97 16.89
N ARG A 92 8.94 8.81 16.28
CA ARG A 92 8.94 8.67 14.84
C ARG A 92 7.57 8.17 14.39
N LEU A 93 6.99 8.86 13.41
CA LEU A 93 5.73 8.48 12.76
C LEU A 93 6.03 8.00 11.34
N GLN A 94 5.78 6.72 11.08
CA GLN A 94 5.93 6.07 9.80
C GLN A 94 4.62 6.18 9.02
N ILE A 95 4.63 6.89 7.89
CA ILE A 95 3.42 7.21 7.11
C ILE A 95 3.48 6.54 5.75
N GLY A 96 2.50 5.70 5.44
CA GLY A 96 2.31 5.12 4.11
C GLY A 96 1.64 6.11 3.16
N THR A 97 2.26 6.41 2.03
CA THR A 97 1.69 7.26 1.00
C THR A 97 1.40 6.48 -0.28
N ILE A 98 0.39 6.91 -1.01
CA ILE A 98 -0.03 6.33 -2.29
C ILE A 98 -0.22 7.46 -3.30
N LEU A 99 -0.08 7.16 -4.59
CA LEU A 99 -0.43 8.07 -5.68
C LEU A 99 0.12 9.51 -5.54
N ASP A 100 -0.67 10.43 -6.08
CA ASP A 100 -0.40 11.84 -6.20
C ASP A 100 -0.43 12.58 -4.85
N PRO A 101 0.67 13.19 -4.42
CA PRO A 101 0.74 13.94 -3.17
C PRO A 101 -0.24 15.11 -3.08
N ALA A 102 -0.59 15.73 -4.22
CA ALA A 102 -1.55 16.83 -4.25
C ALA A 102 -2.96 16.32 -3.93
N PHE A 103 -3.36 15.18 -4.50
CA PHE A 103 -4.64 14.53 -4.17
C PHE A 103 -4.72 14.13 -2.69
N LEU A 104 -3.61 13.69 -2.10
CA LEU A 104 -3.53 13.34 -0.68
C LEU A 104 -3.49 14.57 0.25
N ARG A 105 -3.40 15.77 -0.28
CA ARG A 105 -3.13 17.01 0.48
C ARG A 105 -1.90 16.86 1.40
N LEU A 106 -0.93 16.03 1.00
CA LEU A 106 0.18 15.59 1.83
C LEU A 106 1.04 16.73 2.37
N GLY A 107 1.34 17.74 1.52
CA GLY A 107 2.14 18.89 1.92
C GLY A 107 1.51 19.71 3.05
N GLY A 108 0.20 19.93 2.99
CA GLY A 108 -0.56 20.63 4.04
C GLY A 108 -0.57 19.85 5.35
N PHE A 109 -0.80 18.53 5.27
CA PHE A 109 -0.77 17.64 6.42
C PHE A 109 0.59 17.64 7.14
N LEU A 110 1.67 17.47 6.39
CA LEU A 110 3.02 17.45 6.97
C LEU A 110 3.42 18.79 7.55
N LYS A 111 3.07 19.89 6.87
CA LYS A 111 3.32 21.24 7.39
C LYS A 111 2.67 21.42 8.75
N GLN A 112 1.37 21.13 8.87
CA GLN A 112 0.65 21.25 10.14
C GLN A 112 1.21 20.32 11.21
N LEU A 113 1.61 19.11 10.85
CA LEU A 113 2.19 18.14 11.79
C LEU A 113 3.49 18.68 12.39
N VAL A 114 4.41 19.19 11.55
CA VAL A 114 5.70 19.76 11.98
C VAL A 114 5.51 21.01 12.82
N GLU A 115 4.58 21.88 12.44
CA GLU A 115 4.30 23.13 13.17
C GLU A 115 3.64 22.86 14.54
N THR A 116 2.75 21.86 14.63
CA THR A 116 1.99 21.58 15.86
C THR A 116 2.76 20.67 16.82
N TRP A 117 3.49 19.68 16.29
CA TRP A 117 4.28 18.72 17.06
C TRP A 117 5.72 18.59 16.54
N PRO A 118 6.58 19.56 16.83
CA PRO A 118 7.94 19.63 16.30
C PRO A 118 8.86 18.49 16.77
N HIS A 119 8.42 17.71 17.76
CA HIS A 119 9.17 16.56 18.26
C HIS A 119 8.74 15.21 17.64
N ILE A 120 7.83 15.25 16.64
CA ILE A 120 7.52 14.08 15.82
C ILE A 120 8.42 14.07 14.59
N GLU A 121 9.34 13.11 14.51
CA GLU A 121 10.06 12.81 13.28
C GLU A 121 9.16 12.03 12.32
N THR A 122 8.94 12.52 11.11
CA THR A 122 8.13 11.84 10.11
C THR A 122 8.99 11.08 9.11
N ALA A 123 8.59 9.85 8.78
CA ALA A 123 9.17 9.08 7.70
C ALA A 123 8.06 8.66 6.73
N LEU A 124 8.21 9.03 5.46
CA LEU A 124 7.27 8.70 4.40
C LEU A 124 7.75 7.47 3.63
N ARG A 125 6.88 6.52 3.42
CA ARG A 125 7.12 5.40 2.51
C ARG A 125 6.02 5.34 1.47
N HIS A 126 6.41 5.32 0.21
CA HIS A 126 5.49 5.28 -0.91
C HIS A 126 5.29 3.86 -1.41
N GLY A 127 4.04 3.50 -1.72
CA GLY A 127 3.71 2.20 -2.25
C GLY A 127 2.29 2.13 -2.82
N MET A 128 1.87 0.93 -3.22
CA MET A 128 0.50 0.69 -3.63
C MET A 128 -0.42 0.62 -2.41
N SER A 129 -1.69 0.91 -2.60
CA SER A 129 -2.71 0.94 -1.54
C SER A 129 -2.75 -0.36 -0.70
N GLY A 130 -2.73 -1.53 -1.34
CA GLY A 130 -2.70 -2.82 -0.63
C GLY A 130 -1.36 -3.08 0.08
N TRP A 131 -0.24 -2.60 -0.47
CA TRP A 131 1.04 -2.67 0.23
C TRP A 131 1.02 -1.81 1.50
N VAL A 132 0.46 -0.60 1.46
CA VAL A 132 0.30 0.25 2.65
C VAL A 132 -0.53 -0.46 3.72
N LEU A 133 -1.64 -1.10 3.34
CA LEU A 133 -2.47 -1.88 4.26
C LEU A 133 -1.67 -2.98 4.96
N GLU A 134 -0.89 -3.77 4.20
CA GLU A 134 -0.06 -4.84 4.77
C GLU A 134 1.04 -4.30 5.68
N GLN A 135 1.66 -3.16 5.34
CA GLN A 135 2.69 -2.55 6.20
C GLN A 135 2.10 -1.99 7.50
N VAL A 136 0.89 -1.42 7.46
CA VAL A 136 0.19 -0.99 8.68
C VAL A 136 -0.18 -2.21 9.52
N ARG A 137 -0.68 -3.28 8.91
CA ARG A 137 -0.98 -4.56 9.60
C ARG A 137 0.25 -5.14 10.30
N ALA A 138 1.40 -5.09 9.63
CA ALA A 138 2.66 -5.59 10.18
C ALA A 138 3.30 -4.66 11.24
N GLY A 139 2.72 -3.47 11.48
CA GLY A 139 3.28 -2.46 12.38
C GLY A 139 4.54 -1.76 11.86
N GLU A 140 4.85 -1.91 10.56
CA GLU A 140 5.97 -1.26 9.90
C GLU A 140 5.66 0.18 9.47
N LEU A 141 4.37 0.47 9.30
CA LEU A 141 3.81 1.80 9.19
C LEU A 141 2.84 2.02 10.37
N ASP A 142 2.85 3.23 10.88
CA ASP A 142 1.96 3.62 11.98
C ASP A 142 0.59 4.03 11.44
N VAL A 143 0.61 4.75 10.32
CA VAL A 143 -0.58 5.24 9.61
C VAL A 143 -0.36 5.18 8.11
N GLY A 144 -1.42 5.23 7.33
CA GLY A 144 -1.26 5.28 5.88
C GLY A 144 -2.52 5.67 5.14
N TYR A 145 -2.34 6.18 3.92
CA TYR A 145 -3.43 6.41 2.99
C TYR A 145 -3.82 5.10 2.31
N TYR A 146 -5.12 4.89 2.16
CA TYR A 146 -5.68 3.69 1.56
C TYR A 146 -6.87 4.03 0.66
N ILE A 147 -7.00 3.35 -0.48
CA ILE A 147 -8.16 3.49 -1.37
C ILE A 147 -9.14 2.36 -1.06
N GLY A 148 -10.32 2.72 -0.58
CA GLY A 148 -11.35 1.82 -0.10
C GLY A 148 -11.48 1.83 1.42
N LEU A 149 -12.19 0.85 1.96
CA LEU A 149 -12.21 0.52 3.39
C LEU A 149 -11.45 -0.79 3.60
N PRO A 150 -10.63 -0.90 4.65
CA PRO A 150 -9.96 -2.16 4.97
C PRO A 150 -10.91 -3.34 5.15
N SER A 151 -12.09 -3.11 5.71
CA SER A 151 -13.14 -4.12 5.89
C SER A 151 -13.66 -4.72 4.60
N ASP A 152 -13.61 -3.99 3.49
CA ASP A 152 -14.13 -4.43 2.20
C ASP A 152 -13.17 -5.42 1.51
N ASP A 153 -11.90 -5.32 1.84
CA ASP A 153 -10.83 -6.06 1.18
C ASP A 153 -10.21 -7.16 2.06
N ASP A 154 -10.53 -7.16 3.36
CA ASP A 154 -9.87 -8.01 4.34
C ASP A 154 -10.78 -9.11 4.88
N THR A 155 -10.62 -10.30 4.33
CA THR A 155 -11.21 -11.56 4.85
C THR A 155 -10.24 -12.32 5.74
N ARG A 156 -9.04 -11.78 6.04
CA ARG A 156 -8.00 -12.44 6.83
C ARG A 156 -8.07 -12.01 8.28
N ASP A 157 -7.99 -12.98 9.15
CA ASP A 157 -8.09 -12.90 10.60
C ASP A 157 -7.44 -11.67 11.27
N GLY A 158 -8.21 -10.94 12.05
CA GLY A 158 -7.89 -10.46 13.38
C GLY A 158 -7.37 -9.04 13.53
N ALA A 159 -6.83 -8.36 12.55
CA ALA A 159 -6.40 -6.97 12.74
C ALA A 159 -7.54 -6.01 12.43
N ALA A 160 -8.21 -5.52 13.47
CA ALA A 160 -9.16 -4.43 13.29
C ALA A 160 -8.42 -3.14 12.95
N PHE A 161 -8.81 -2.51 11.84
CA PHE A 161 -8.32 -1.20 11.47
C PHE A 161 -9.25 -0.11 11.99
N HIS A 162 -8.65 1.00 12.39
CA HIS A 162 -9.35 2.27 12.51
C HIS A 162 -9.14 3.04 11.20
N ALA A 163 -10.22 3.43 10.55
CA ALA A 163 -10.18 4.11 9.26
C ALA A 163 -10.98 5.41 9.32
N VAL A 164 -10.35 6.51 8.95
CA VAL A 164 -10.99 7.81 8.75
C VAL A 164 -11.21 7.99 7.26
N THR A 165 -12.48 8.09 6.84
CA THR A 165 -12.81 8.40 5.44
C THR A 165 -12.53 9.87 5.16
N LEU A 166 -11.61 10.14 4.23
CA LEU A 166 -11.18 11.49 3.90
C LEU A 166 -12.07 12.11 2.81
N THR A 167 -12.36 11.35 1.76
CA THR A 167 -13.23 11.81 0.68
C THR A 167 -13.76 10.62 -0.13
N HIS A 168 -14.92 10.80 -0.73
CA HIS A 168 -15.46 9.89 -1.73
C HIS A 168 -15.10 10.41 -3.12
N PHE A 169 -14.77 9.50 -4.03
CA PHE A 169 -14.49 9.81 -5.41
C PHE A 169 -14.82 8.60 -6.30
N GLN A 170 -14.67 8.77 -7.60
CA GLN A 170 -14.91 7.68 -8.54
C GLN A 170 -13.76 7.58 -9.55
N TYR A 171 -13.56 6.37 -10.01
CA TYR A 171 -12.77 6.11 -11.19
C TYR A 171 -13.66 6.08 -12.43
N ARG A 172 -13.10 6.55 -13.54
CA ARG A 172 -13.65 6.45 -14.90
C ARG A 172 -12.82 5.46 -15.70
N VAL A 173 -13.45 4.82 -16.66
CA VAL A 173 -12.74 4.06 -17.68
C VAL A 173 -12.25 5.04 -18.73
N LEU A 174 -10.95 5.07 -18.95
CA LEU A 174 -10.27 5.92 -19.91
C LEU A 174 -9.78 5.07 -21.08
N ALA A 175 -10.12 5.49 -22.31
CA ALA A 175 -9.79 4.83 -23.55
C ALA A 175 -8.86 5.70 -24.40
N PRO A 176 -8.03 5.11 -25.27
CA PRO A 176 -7.17 5.81 -26.20
C PRO A 176 -7.90 6.81 -27.11
N ALA A 177 -7.17 7.81 -27.58
CA ALA A 177 -7.66 8.70 -28.62
C ALA A 177 -8.10 7.90 -29.86
N GLY A 178 -9.21 8.31 -30.47
CA GLY A 178 -9.77 7.60 -31.62
C GLY A 178 -10.56 6.33 -31.34
N TRP A 179 -10.67 5.89 -30.05
CA TRP A 179 -11.47 4.71 -29.69
C TRP A 179 -12.93 5.02 -29.40
N LYS A 180 -13.38 6.25 -29.64
CA LYS A 180 -14.76 6.66 -29.37
C LYS A 180 -15.80 5.69 -29.98
N ASP A 181 -15.61 5.27 -31.22
CA ASP A 181 -16.52 4.32 -31.87
C ASP A 181 -16.36 2.88 -31.33
N ARG A 182 -15.17 2.49 -30.89
CA ARG A 182 -14.94 1.17 -30.27
C ARG A 182 -15.60 1.01 -28.91
N VAL A 183 -15.71 2.10 -28.15
CA VAL A 183 -16.36 2.11 -26.83
C VAL A 183 -17.78 2.68 -26.88
N LYS A 184 -18.24 3.10 -28.05
CA LYS A 184 -19.60 3.59 -28.27
C LYS A 184 -20.61 2.48 -27.99
N GLY A 185 -21.45 2.68 -26.99
CA GLY A 185 -22.42 1.68 -26.57
C GLY A 185 -21.92 0.67 -25.53
N ALA A 186 -20.65 0.70 -25.15
CA ALA A 186 -20.15 -0.04 -24.01
C ALA A 186 -20.64 0.62 -22.72
N ARG A 187 -21.71 0.07 -22.14
CA ARG A 187 -22.38 0.64 -20.95
C ARG A 187 -22.24 -0.22 -19.71
N ASP A 188 -21.53 -1.32 -19.82
CA ASP A 188 -21.31 -2.27 -18.74
C ASP A 188 -19.95 -2.96 -18.85
N TRP A 189 -19.57 -3.63 -17.77
CA TRP A 189 -18.29 -4.35 -17.70
C TRP A 189 -18.20 -5.54 -18.67
N ARG A 190 -19.33 -6.12 -19.04
CA ARG A 190 -19.38 -7.24 -20.00
C ARG A 190 -18.96 -6.80 -21.39
N SER A 191 -19.48 -5.67 -21.86
CA SER A 191 -19.11 -5.10 -23.17
C SER A 191 -17.67 -4.61 -23.22
N LEU A 192 -17.10 -4.17 -22.08
CA LEU A 192 -15.72 -3.71 -21.98
C LEU A 192 -14.70 -4.85 -21.83
N ALA A 193 -15.12 -6.05 -21.45
CA ALA A 193 -14.21 -7.17 -21.19
C ALA A 193 -13.44 -7.63 -22.44
N ALA A 194 -14.04 -7.52 -23.62
CA ALA A 194 -13.43 -7.92 -24.88
C ALA A 194 -12.38 -6.93 -25.41
N LEU A 195 -12.32 -5.73 -24.84
CA LEU A 195 -11.33 -4.72 -25.22
C LEU A 195 -10.03 -4.95 -24.43
N PRO A 196 -8.87 -4.53 -24.98
CA PRO A 196 -7.59 -4.67 -24.26
C PRO A 196 -7.51 -3.74 -23.06
N TRP A 197 -7.04 -4.27 -21.94
CA TRP A 197 -6.90 -3.59 -20.65
C TRP A 197 -5.45 -3.52 -20.20
N ILE A 198 -5.04 -2.34 -19.78
CA ILE A 198 -3.81 -2.11 -19.03
C ILE A 198 -4.11 -2.43 -17.56
N TRP A 199 -3.40 -3.41 -17.03
CA TRP A 199 -3.62 -3.95 -15.70
C TRP A 199 -2.58 -3.43 -14.72
N THR A 200 -2.80 -3.69 -13.42
CA THR A 200 -1.86 -3.31 -12.36
C THR A 200 -1.61 -4.52 -11.44
N PRO A 201 -0.50 -4.55 -10.68
CA PRO A 201 -0.20 -5.62 -9.73
C PRO A 201 -1.31 -5.81 -8.67
N PRO A 202 -1.39 -7.00 -8.04
CA PRO A 202 -2.44 -7.33 -7.04
C PRO A 202 -2.54 -6.35 -5.86
N ALA A 203 -1.42 -5.75 -5.44
CA ALA A 203 -1.40 -4.77 -4.35
C ALA A 203 -2.04 -3.41 -4.73
N SER A 204 -2.38 -3.19 -5.99
CA SER A 204 -3.00 -1.96 -6.47
C SER A 204 -4.50 -1.91 -6.17
N ALA A 205 -5.01 -0.73 -5.85
CA ALA A 205 -6.45 -0.47 -5.79
C ALA A 205 -7.15 -0.71 -7.12
N HIS A 206 -6.53 -0.33 -8.25
CA HIS A 206 -7.07 -0.59 -9.59
C HIS A 206 -7.29 -2.09 -9.82
N ASN A 207 -6.33 -2.94 -9.45
CA ASN A 207 -6.47 -4.40 -9.58
C ASN A 207 -7.67 -4.91 -8.80
N ARG A 208 -7.80 -4.53 -7.53
CA ARG A 208 -8.91 -4.96 -6.68
C ARG A 208 -10.26 -4.51 -7.24
N LEU A 209 -10.36 -3.24 -7.62
CA LEU A 209 -11.59 -2.66 -8.16
C LEU A 209 -11.98 -3.33 -9.49
N LEU A 210 -11.06 -3.46 -10.44
CA LEU A 210 -11.33 -4.11 -11.73
C LEU A 210 -11.66 -5.60 -11.56
N THR A 211 -10.93 -6.30 -10.70
CA THR A 211 -11.19 -7.73 -10.43
C THR A 211 -12.60 -7.92 -9.86
N ARG A 212 -13.03 -7.06 -8.94
CA ARG A 212 -14.39 -7.06 -8.40
C ARG A 212 -15.42 -6.78 -9.51
N CYS A 213 -15.27 -5.69 -10.25
CA CYS A 213 -16.24 -5.30 -11.28
C CYS A 213 -16.43 -6.35 -12.38
N PHE A 214 -15.32 -6.94 -12.87
CA PHE A 214 -15.40 -8.01 -13.87
C PHE A 214 -15.90 -9.32 -13.27
N GLY A 215 -15.56 -9.61 -12.01
CA GLY A 215 -16.05 -10.77 -11.27
C GLY A 215 -17.56 -10.72 -11.08
N GLU A 216 -18.11 -9.60 -10.63
CA GLU A 216 -19.55 -9.37 -10.49
C GLU A 216 -20.29 -9.47 -11.84
N ALA A 217 -19.65 -9.02 -12.93
CA ALA A 217 -20.20 -9.17 -14.28
C ALA A 217 -20.09 -10.60 -14.85
N GLY A 218 -19.36 -11.49 -14.17
CA GLY A 218 -19.15 -12.88 -14.60
C GLY A 218 -18.32 -13.01 -15.87
N VAL A 219 -17.38 -12.08 -16.13
CA VAL A 219 -16.54 -12.05 -17.33
C VAL A 219 -15.07 -11.88 -16.99
N ARG A 220 -14.20 -12.21 -17.96
CA ARG A 220 -12.75 -12.05 -17.81
C ARG A 220 -12.25 -11.00 -18.82
N PRO A 221 -11.51 -9.96 -18.37
CA PRO A 221 -10.95 -8.95 -19.25
C PRO A 221 -9.76 -9.47 -20.04
N VAL A 222 -9.54 -8.89 -21.24
CA VAL A 222 -8.33 -9.11 -22.04
C VAL A 222 -7.22 -8.22 -21.50
N LYS A 223 -6.29 -8.77 -20.72
CA LYS A 223 -5.14 -8.05 -20.17
C LYS A 223 -4.00 -8.03 -21.17
N VAL A 224 -3.50 -6.85 -21.54
CA VAL A 224 -2.44 -6.70 -22.56
C VAL A 224 -1.13 -6.14 -21.99
N ALA A 225 -1.17 -5.47 -20.87
CA ALA A 225 0.00 -4.96 -20.18
C ALA A 225 -0.26 -4.93 -18.66
N GLU A 226 0.78 -5.01 -17.86
CA GLU A 226 0.72 -4.77 -16.41
C GLU A 226 1.77 -3.74 -16.04
N VAL A 227 1.36 -2.68 -15.33
CA VAL A 227 2.23 -1.60 -14.88
C VAL A 227 1.88 -1.20 -13.44
N ASP A 228 2.86 -0.74 -12.71
CA ASP A 228 2.76 -0.44 -11.27
C ASP A 228 2.63 1.06 -10.97
N GLN A 229 2.74 1.93 -11.98
CA GLN A 229 2.71 3.38 -11.82
C GLN A 229 1.67 4.04 -12.70
N GLU A 230 0.90 4.99 -12.12
CA GLU A 230 -0.15 5.73 -12.83
C GLU A 230 0.39 6.51 -14.04
N PRO A 231 1.56 7.22 -14.00
CA PRO A 231 2.09 7.89 -15.18
C PRO A 231 2.38 6.94 -16.34
N SER A 232 2.94 5.76 -16.07
CA SER A 232 3.19 4.74 -17.10
C SER A 232 1.88 4.19 -17.68
N MET A 233 0.88 3.98 -16.84
CA MET A 233 -0.45 3.52 -17.25
C MET A 233 -1.11 4.54 -18.18
N LEU A 234 -1.06 5.83 -17.83
CA LEU A 234 -1.61 6.91 -18.67
C LEU A 234 -0.86 7.05 -20.02
N ASP A 235 0.47 6.87 -20.02
CA ASP A 235 1.28 6.88 -21.23
C ASP A 235 0.89 5.75 -22.19
N LEU A 236 0.65 4.55 -21.66
CA LEU A 236 0.17 3.43 -22.48
C LEU A 236 -1.22 3.67 -23.08
N VAL A 237 -2.13 4.33 -22.34
CA VAL A 237 -3.43 4.74 -22.91
C VAL A 237 -3.25 5.74 -24.03
N LYS A 238 -2.42 6.76 -23.83
CA LYS A 238 -2.09 7.77 -24.89
C LYS A 238 -1.51 7.11 -26.14
N SER A 239 -0.70 6.08 -25.94
CA SER A 239 -0.08 5.29 -27.01
C SER A 239 -1.04 4.29 -27.67
N GLY A 240 -2.30 4.20 -27.27
CA GLY A 240 -3.29 3.34 -27.93
C GLY A 240 -3.29 1.88 -27.49
N VAL A 241 -2.60 1.53 -26.39
CA VAL A 241 -2.44 0.14 -25.93
C VAL A 241 -3.73 -0.47 -25.41
N GLY A 242 -4.51 0.28 -24.62
CA GLY A 242 -5.72 -0.27 -24.01
C GLY A 242 -6.45 0.69 -23.08
N LEU A 243 -7.47 0.14 -22.45
CA LEU A 243 -8.29 0.81 -21.44
C LEU A 243 -7.59 0.79 -20.08
N THR A 244 -7.89 1.78 -19.23
CA THR A 244 -7.52 1.79 -17.83
C THR A 244 -8.56 2.49 -16.96
N LEU A 245 -8.41 2.41 -15.64
CA LEU A 245 -9.09 3.30 -14.71
C LEU A 245 -8.24 4.56 -14.47
N ALA A 246 -8.90 5.71 -14.44
CA ALA A 246 -8.30 6.95 -13.96
C ALA A 246 -9.29 7.65 -13.01
N ARG A 247 -8.78 8.34 -12.00
CA ARG A 247 -9.63 9.17 -11.12
C ARG A 247 -10.38 10.18 -11.98
N ASP A 248 -11.60 10.51 -11.59
CA ASP A 248 -12.49 11.38 -12.38
C ASP A 248 -11.78 12.68 -12.83
N ALA A 249 -11.13 13.38 -11.91
CA ALA A 249 -10.38 14.60 -12.22
C ALA A 249 -9.22 14.36 -13.22
N THR A 250 -8.45 13.28 -13.01
CA THR A 250 -7.37 12.87 -13.92
C THR A 250 -7.93 12.48 -15.28
N ALA A 251 -9.01 11.71 -15.33
CA ALA A 251 -9.65 11.29 -16.58
C ALA A 251 -10.13 12.50 -17.41
N ILE A 252 -10.76 13.49 -16.76
CA ILE A 252 -11.21 14.72 -17.41
C ILE A 252 -10.03 15.53 -17.94
N ALA A 253 -8.99 15.72 -17.14
CA ALA A 253 -7.80 16.47 -17.56
C ALA A 253 -7.08 15.80 -18.72
N GLU A 254 -6.86 14.49 -18.66
CA GLU A 254 -6.18 13.71 -19.71
C GLU A 254 -7.03 13.61 -20.99
N ALA A 255 -8.34 13.46 -20.86
CA ALA A 255 -9.25 13.48 -22.01
C ALA A 255 -9.19 14.82 -22.74
N HIS A 256 -9.18 15.92 -22.01
CA HIS A 256 -9.09 17.25 -22.58
C HIS A 256 -7.71 17.52 -23.22
N ALA A 257 -6.63 17.17 -22.53
CA ALA A 257 -5.27 17.46 -22.99
C ALA A 257 -4.82 16.58 -24.18
N HIS A 258 -5.29 15.33 -24.24
CA HIS A 258 -4.79 14.31 -25.16
C HIS A 258 -5.87 13.67 -26.04
N ALA A 259 -7.07 14.27 -26.09
CA ALA A 259 -8.23 13.76 -26.83
C ALA A 259 -8.58 12.30 -26.52
N LEU A 260 -8.30 11.86 -25.28
CA LEU A 260 -8.68 10.52 -24.81
C LEU A 260 -10.20 10.43 -24.64
N THR A 261 -10.73 9.22 -24.66
CA THR A 261 -12.17 8.99 -24.55
C THR A 261 -12.52 8.48 -23.16
N ILE A 262 -13.38 9.20 -22.43
CA ILE A 262 -13.99 8.70 -21.21
C ILE A 262 -15.17 7.83 -21.60
N VAL A 263 -15.21 6.57 -21.12
CA VAL A 263 -16.34 5.68 -21.37
C VAL A 263 -17.52 6.11 -20.50
N GLU A 264 -18.63 6.43 -21.16
CA GLU A 264 -19.86 6.86 -20.47
C GLU A 264 -20.59 5.69 -19.85
N GLY A 265 -21.27 5.95 -18.70
CA GLY A 265 -22.13 4.97 -18.04
C GLY A 265 -21.41 3.92 -17.20
N VAL A 266 -20.07 3.89 -17.19
CA VAL A 266 -19.29 2.98 -16.34
C VAL A 266 -18.39 3.78 -15.41
N THR A 267 -18.68 3.70 -14.12
CA THR A 267 -17.91 4.35 -13.06
C THR A 267 -17.64 3.36 -11.93
N VAL A 268 -16.56 3.58 -11.20
CA VAL A 268 -16.22 2.78 -10.01
C VAL A 268 -16.13 3.70 -8.81
N PRO A 269 -17.20 3.81 -8.00
CA PRO A 269 -17.18 4.60 -6.79
C PRO A 269 -16.22 3.97 -5.77
N THR A 270 -15.51 4.81 -5.05
CA THR A 270 -14.59 4.42 -3.99
C THR A 270 -14.35 5.59 -3.05
N GLN A 271 -13.45 5.43 -2.11
CA GLN A 271 -13.07 6.47 -1.16
C GLN A 271 -11.58 6.45 -0.88
N LEU A 272 -11.08 7.58 -0.42
CA LEU A 272 -9.77 7.69 0.20
C LEU A 272 -9.94 7.63 1.70
N SER A 273 -9.20 6.74 2.34
CA SER A 273 -9.19 6.58 3.80
C SER A 273 -7.79 6.78 4.35
N PHE A 274 -7.71 7.21 5.61
CA PHE A 274 -6.48 7.21 6.40
C PHE A 274 -6.62 6.15 7.47
N ILE A 275 -5.69 5.21 7.53
CA ILE A 275 -5.82 3.98 8.30
C ILE A 275 -4.69 3.82 9.33
N THR A 276 -5.02 3.17 10.43
CA THR A 276 -4.09 2.65 11.44
C THR A 276 -4.67 1.38 12.05
N LEU A 277 -3.88 0.64 12.84
CA LEU A 277 -4.44 -0.44 13.67
C LEU A 277 -5.36 0.15 14.73
N ALA A 278 -6.53 -0.46 14.95
CA ALA A 278 -7.52 0.04 15.90
C ALA A 278 -6.97 0.09 17.33
N GLU A 279 -6.13 -0.86 17.70
CA GLU A 279 -5.47 -0.92 19.02
C GLU A 279 -4.43 0.20 19.23
N ARG A 280 -3.95 0.81 18.13
CA ARG A 280 -2.90 1.84 18.14
C ARG A 280 -3.42 3.28 17.97
N LYS A 281 -4.72 3.46 17.68
CA LYS A 281 -5.31 4.77 17.36
C LYS A 281 -5.09 5.84 18.43
N ASP A 282 -4.98 5.42 19.69
CA ASP A 282 -4.83 6.30 20.85
C ASP A 282 -3.35 6.55 21.21
N GLU A 283 -2.39 5.98 20.48
CA GLU A 283 -0.96 6.31 20.65
C GLU A 283 -0.73 7.78 20.32
N PRO A 284 0.03 8.54 21.14
CA PRO A 284 0.09 10.01 21.03
C PRO A 284 0.43 10.56 19.63
N ALA A 285 1.41 9.98 18.93
CA ALA A 285 1.80 10.41 17.61
C ALA A 285 0.75 10.05 16.54
N ILE A 286 0.10 8.88 16.68
CA ILE A 286 -0.95 8.42 15.79
C ILE A 286 -2.22 9.26 16.00
N ALA A 287 -2.64 9.46 17.26
CA ALA A 287 -3.79 10.29 17.60
C ALA A 287 -3.61 11.74 17.11
N ALA A 288 -2.39 12.28 17.23
CA ALA A 288 -2.04 13.59 16.68
C ALA A 288 -2.23 13.63 15.15
N ALA A 289 -1.74 12.61 14.43
CA ALA A 289 -1.88 12.49 12.99
C ALA A 289 -3.36 12.34 12.57
N LEU A 290 -4.13 11.48 13.26
CA LEU A 290 -5.56 11.28 13.00
C LEU A 290 -6.35 12.59 13.17
N LYS A 291 -6.12 13.29 14.26
CA LYS A 291 -6.78 14.58 14.51
C LYS A 291 -6.49 15.61 13.43
N LEU A 292 -5.25 15.72 12.99
CA LEU A 292 -4.87 16.68 11.93
C LEU A 292 -5.46 16.33 10.59
N ILE A 293 -5.42 15.05 10.21
CA ILE A 293 -5.94 14.62 8.91
C ILE A 293 -7.45 14.83 8.84
N GLU A 294 -8.18 14.56 9.91
CA GLU A 294 -9.62 14.85 10.02
C GLU A 294 -9.90 16.34 9.85
N GLN A 295 -9.16 17.20 10.55
CA GLN A 295 -9.31 18.66 10.43
C GLN A 295 -9.04 19.16 9.02
N GLN A 296 -8.02 18.64 8.36
CA GLN A 296 -7.65 19.05 7.00
C GLN A 296 -8.68 18.66 5.94
N TRP A 297 -9.42 17.57 6.17
CA TRP A 297 -10.42 17.07 5.22
C TRP A 297 -11.87 17.43 5.61
N ALA A 298 -12.09 18.01 6.78
CA ALA A 298 -13.40 18.53 7.20
C ALA A 298 -13.81 19.83 6.47
N THR A 299 -12.85 20.45 5.75
CA THR A 299 -13.04 21.66 4.93
C THR A 299 -13.11 21.31 3.46
#